data_d6e5a527eff2108e0bbff7db6c506d4e
#
_entry.id   d6e5a527eff2108e0bbff7db6c506d4e
#
_cell.length_a   1.000
_cell.length_b   1.000
_cell.length_c   1.000
_cell.angle_alpha   90.00
_cell.angle_beta   90.00
_cell.angle_gamma   90.00
#
_symmetry.space_group_name_H-M   'P 1'
#
loop_
_entity.id
_entity.type
_entity.pdbx_description
1 polymer ?
#
loop_
_entity_poly.entity_id
_entity_poly.type
_entity_poly.pdbx_seq_one_letter_code
_entity_poly.pdbx_strand_id
1 'polypeptide(L)'
;MPSDDAVARVLDDTRRICAMPAPPFGEGPRAELVAWMLGEAGAPARIDDVGNVIAPLGPEGHDTLVFAAHLDTVFAAETEIAFVEADGRLAAPGVGDNSIAVAALLHLARHLNGRTLTRPAALVATVGEEGLGDLRGAKALLDELTVGAFVALEGQMLDSIKLAGVGSVRLRVTVRGPGGHPWGDRGTPSAAHGLIDALSGALAEAHAADIVLNVGTMRGGTVINAIAHEAVAELDLRAEDDGLLQATASRIDEVVRWTPDGLETTVETLGRRPAGRIAADHPLVAAARRARERAGLPPAEEGASSTDANAAYGRGIPAITVGVTTGGNAHRLDEYIDLAPIARGLRSLEALAEELATR
;
A
#
# COMPACT_ATOMS: atom_id res chain seq x y z
N MET A 1 25.04 -15.27 -5.36
CA MET A 1 23.99 -15.45 -4.33
C MET A 1 24.44 -14.71 -3.09
N PRO A 2 23.54 -14.02 -2.37
CA PRO A 2 23.81 -13.54 -1.02
C PRO A 2 24.31 -14.70 -0.15
N SER A 3 25.22 -14.41 0.78
CA SER A 3 25.72 -15.43 1.72
C SER A 3 24.61 -15.83 2.70
N ASP A 4 24.75 -17.02 3.31
CA ASP A 4 23.83 -17.45 4.37
C ASP A 4 23.80 -16.43 5.53
N ASP A 5 24.93 -15.79 5.83
CA ASP A 5 25.02 -14.70 6.82
C ASP A 5 24.19 -13.47 6.42
N ALA A 6 24.09 -13.14 5.12
CA ALA A 6 23.26 -12.03 4.65
C ALA A 6 21.78 -12.34 4.80
N VAL A 7 21.34 -13.55 4.48
CA VAL A 7 19.96 -14.00 4.68
C VAL A 7 19.59 -14.02 6.17
N ALA A 8 20.47 -14.57 7.01
CA ALA A 8 20.26 -14.60 8.47
C ALA A 8 20.11 -13.18 9.03
N ARG A 9 20.92 -12.22 8.55
CA ARG A 9 20.84 -10.81 8.95
C ARG A 9 19.52 -10.18 8.50
N VAL A 10 19.05 -10.42 7.28
CA VAL A 10 17.75 -9.92 6.81
C VAL A 10 16.61 -10.48 7.66
N LEU A 11 16.66 -11.75 8.05
CA LEU A 11 15.67 -12.34 8.94
C LEU A 11 15.71 -11.74 10.36
N ASP A 12 16.88 -11.43 10.90
CA ASP A 12 17.02 -10.74 12.17
C ASP A 12 16.48 -9.32 12.10
N ASP A 13 16.84 -8.56 11.05
CA ASP A 13 16.31 -7.23 10.79
C ASP A 13 14.77 -7.27 10.64
N THR A 14 14.23 -8.26 9.93
CA THR A 14 12.78 -8.46 9.77
C THR A 14 12.09 -8.64 11.13
N ARG A 15 12.63 -9.49 12.00
CA ARG A 15 12.08 -9.70 13.35
C ARG A 15 12.11 -8.42 14.19
N ARG A 16 13.20 -7.67 14.14
CA ARG A 16 13.34 -6.40 14.88
C ARG A 16 12.34 -5.35 14.40
N ILE A 17 12.18 -5.20 13.10
CA ILE A 17 11.23 -4.25 12.48
C ILE A 17 9.79 -4.68 12.79
N CYS A 18 9.47 -5.94 12.54
CA CYS A 18 8.13 -6.49 12.75
C CYS A 18 7.67 -6.40 14.22
N ALA A 19 8.59 -6.58 15.18
CA ALA A 19 8.29 -6.48 16.61
C ALA A 19 7.88 -5.06 17.07
N MET A 20 8.14 -4.03 16.24
CA MET A 20 7.75 -2.64 16.53
C MET A 20 6.38 -2.36 15.90
N PRO A 21 5.30 -2.18 16.67
CA PRO A 21 3.98 -1.87 16.10
C PRO A 21 4.01 -0.60 15.25
N ALA A 22 3.30 -0.61 14.13
CA ALA A 22 3.22 0.54 13.23
C ALA A 22 1.88 0.57 12.47
N PRO A 23 0.72 0.80 13.14
CA PRO A 23 -0.50 1.09 12.43
C PRO A 23 -0.37 2.40 11.64
N PRO A 24 -1.17 2.63 10.57
CA PRO A 24 -1.23 3.93 9.90
C PRO A 24 -1.39 5.08 10.90
N PHE A 25 -0.56 6.12 10.75
CA PHE A 25 -0.41 7.27 11.67
C PHE A 25 0.28 6.96 13.01
N GLY A 26 0.72 5.72 13.24
CA GLY A 26 1.48 5.28 14.42
C GLY A 26 2.89 4.78 14.11
N GLU A 27 3.44 5.09 12.92
CA GLU A 27 4.69 4.53 12.40
C GLU A 27 5.97 5.11 13.04
N GLY A 28 5.87 6.23 13.77
CA GLY A 28 7.02 6.99 14.28
C GLY A 28 8.11 6.15 14.95
N PRO A 29 7.81 5.31 15.95
CA PRO A 29 8.82 4.46 16.60
C PRO A 29 9.53 3.50 15.65
N ARG A 30 8.80 2.91 14.67
CA ARG A 30 9.38 2.03 13.65
C ARG A 30 10.25 2.84 12.67
N ALA A 31 9.83 4.06 12.30
CA ALA A 31 10.60 4.96 11.45
C ALA A 31 11.95 5.32 12.10
N GLU A 32 11.96 5.67 13.39
CA GLU A 32 13.19 5.95 14.15
C GLU A 32 14.13 4.74 14.17
N LEU A 33 13.59 3.54 14.43
CA LEU A 33 14.37 2.30 14.38
C LEU A 33 14.99 2.07 13.00
N VAL A 34 14.20 2.19 11.92
CA VAL A 34 14.66 1.94 10.54
C VAL A 34 15.67 3.01 10.10
N ALA A 35 15.47 4.28 10.47
CA ALA A 35 16.45 5.34 10.19
C ALA A 35 17.81 5.05 10.85
N TRP A 36 17.80 4.62 12.12
CA TRP A 36 19.01 4.20 12.81
C TRP A 36 19.67 2.97 12.12
N MET A 37 18.88 1.95 11.77
CA MET A 37 19.37 0.73 11.11
C MET A 37 19.97 1.02 9.71
N LEU A 38 19.39 1.95 8.94
CA LEU A 38 19.95 2.41 7.66
C LEU A 38 21.30 3.11 7.85
N GLY A 39 21.43 3.94 8.88
CA GLY A 39 22.73 4.56 9.25
C GLY A 39 23.79 3.51 9.54
N GLU A 40 23.50 2.49 10.34
CA GLU A 40 24.41 1.37 10.63
C GLU A 40 24.71 0.52 9.38
N ALA A 41 23.81 0.50 8.40
CA ALA A 41 24.00 -0.17 7.11
C ALA A 41 24.88 0.65 6.14
N GLY A 42 25.33 1.86 6.53
CA GLY A 42 26.14 2.74 5.70
C GLY A 42 25.36 3.68 4.78
N ALA A 43 24.05 3.83 5.00
CA ALA A 43 23.16 4.73 4.28
C ALA A 43 22.47 5.70 5.27
N PRO A 44 23.14 6.79 5.69
CA PRO A 44 22.53 7.75 6.61
C PRO A 44 21.18 8.24 6.11
N ALA A 45 20.17 8.14 6.95
CA ALA A 45 18.80 8.47 6.60
C ALA A 45 18.28 9.64 7.44
N ARG A 46 17.30 10.35 6.90
CA ARG A 46 16.51 11.36 7.61
C ARG A 46 15.04 10.91 7.65
N ILE A 47 14.31 11.44 8.60
CA ILE A 47 12.85 11.32 8.65
C ILE A 47 12.27 12.66 8.16
N ASP A 48 11.35 12.59 7.20
CA ASP A 48 10.66 13.78 6.69
C ASP A 48 9.46 14.18 7.57
N ASP A 49 8.79 15.27 7.20
CA ASP A 49 7.68 15.86 7.98
C ASP A 49 6.46 14.94 8.08
N VAL A 50 6.29 13.98 7.16
CA VAL A 50 5.18 13.02 7.21
C VAL A 50 5.57 11.69 7.86
N GLY A 51 6.88 11.48 8.13
CA GLY A 51 7.41 10.30 8.81
C GLY A 51 8.08 9.27 7.89
N ASN A 52 8.27 9.54 6.57
CA ASN A 52 9.08 8.68 5.72
C ASN A 52 10.55 8.69 6.17
N VAL A 53 11.19 7.53 6.09
CA VAL A 53 12.64 7.41 6.27
C VAL A 53 13.30 7.42 4.90
N ILE A 54 14.14 8.43 4.63
CA ILE A 54 14.76 8.66 3.32
C ILE A 54 16.27 8.58 3.45
N ALA A 55 16.89 7.60 2.81
CA ALA A 55 18.34 7.44 2.69
C ALA A 55 18.79 7.74 1.26
N PRO A 56 19.29 8.95 0.96
CA PRO A 56 19.80 9.29 -0.36
C PRO A 56 21.13 8.58 -0.63
N LEU A 57 21.31 8.14 -1.88
CA LEU A 57 22.49 7.45 -2.34
C LEU A 57 22.99 8.03 -3.67
N GLY A 58 24.31 7.95 -3.92
CA GLY A 58 24.90 8.37 -5.18
C GLY A 58 25.09 9.89 -5.29
N PRO A 59 25.27 10.43 -6.51
CA PRO A 59 25.44 11.84 -6.74
C PRO A 59 24.15 12.63 -6.51
N GLU A 60 24.29 13.92 -6.20
CA GLU A 60 23.15 14.85 -6.26
C GLU A 60 22.66 15.00 -7.71
N GLY A 61 21.35 15.21 -7.88
CA GLY A 61 20.78 15.43 -9.20
C GLY A 61 19.28 15.22 -9.27
N HIS A 62 18.79 15.23 -10.49
CA HIS A 62 17.40 14.96 -10.83
C HIS A 62 17.27 13.52 -11.33
N ASP A 63 16.03 13.06 -11.50
CA ASP A 63 15.74 11.72 -12.04
C ASP A 63 16.15 10.59 -11.07
N THR A 64 15.80 10.77 -9.79
CA THR A 64 16.13 9.83 -8.71
C THR A 64 15.47 8.48 -8.92
N LEU A 65 16.26 7.41 -8.79
CA LEU A 65 15.75 6.04 -8.68
C LEU A 65 15.32 5.75 -7.24
N VAL A 66 14.05 5.49 -7.02
CA VAL A 66 13.51 5.18 -5.69
C VAL A 66 13.28 3.69 -5.55
N PHE A 67 13.79 3.09 -4.46
CA PHE A 67 13.33 1.80 -3.93
C PHE A 67 12.56 2.09 -2.64
N ALA A 68 11.29 1.73 -2.59
CA ALA A 68 10.41 2.03 -1.46
C ALA A 68 9.81 0.75 -0.87
N ALA A 69 9.67 0.71 0.46
CA ALA A 69 8.89 -0.30 1.18
C ALA A 69 8.13 0.40 2.31
N HIS A 70 6.87 0.05 2.55
CA HIS A 70 6.10 0.75 3.58
C HIS A 70 6.38 0.21 4.98
N LEU A 71 6.33 1.13 5.96
CA LEU A 71 6.58 0.86 7.37
C LEU A 71 5.33 0.33 8.08
N ASP A 72 4.17 0.82 7.68
CA ASP A 72 2.92 0.52 8.37
C ASP A 72 2.40 -0.89 8.10
N THR A 73 1.51 -1.33 8.95
CA THR A 73 0.78 -2.60 8.84
C THR A 73 -0.68 -2.37 9.20
N VAL A 74 -1.57 -3.24 8.75
CA VAL A 74 -3.01 -3.17 9.09
C VAL A 74 -3.32 -3.46 10.57
N PHE A 75 -2.33 -3.92 11.34
CA PHE A 75 -2.54 -4.38 12.71
C PHE A 75 -2.52 -3.23 13.70
N ALA A 76 -3.43 -3.27 14.67
CA ALA A 76 -3.48 -2.31 15.77
C ALA A 76 -2.20 -2.37 16.63
N ALA A 77 -1.88 -1.26 17.31
CA ALA A 77 -0.66 -1.15 18.11
C ALA A 77 -0.60 -2.18 19.27
N GLU A 78 -1.76 -2.62 19.74
CA GLU A 78 -1.89 -3.59 20.83
C GLU A 78 -1.81 -5.05 20.34
N THR A 79 -1.69 -5.27 19.03
CA THR A 79 -1.59 -6.63 18.48
C THR A 79 -0.32 -7.31 18.98
N GLU A 80 -0.46 -8.47 19.60
CA GLU A 80 0.68 -9.27 20.03
C GLU A 80 1.43 -9.82 18.82
N ILE A 81 2.72 -9.53 18.72
CA ILE A 81 3.60 -10.03 17.67
C ILE A 81 4.39 -11.23 18.20
N ALA A 82 3.87 -12.42 17.94
CA ALA A 82 4.52 -13.68 18.27
C ALA A 82 5.11 -14.32 17.02
N PHE A 83 6.43 -14.58 17.03
CA PHE A 83 7.12 -15.25 15.91
C PHE A 83 7.05 -16.76 16.05
N VAL A 84 6.60 -17.43 14.98
CA VAL A 84 6.63 -18.89 14.88
C VAL A 84 7.46 -19.28 13.66
N GLU A 85 8.54 -20.03 13.88
CA GLU A 85 9.36 -20.57 12.79
C GLU A 85 9.16 -22.08 12.74
N ALA A 86 8.52 -22.57 11.69
CA ALA A 86 8.24 -23.98 11.45
C ALA A 86 8.11 -24.26 9.95
N ASP A 87 8.42 -25.48 9.54
CA ASP A 87 8.22 -25.97 8.17
C ASP A 87 8.81 -25.08 7.07
N GLY A 88 9.95 -24.43 7.34
CA GLY A 88 10.60 -23.52 6.39
C GLY A 88 9.90 -22.16 6.22
N ARG A 89 9.08 -21.77 7.20
CA ARG A 89 8.33 -20.51 7.25
C ARG A 89 8.62 -19.74 8.52
N LEU A 90 8.54 -18.43 8.42
CA LEU A 90 8.47 -17.52 9.56
C LEU A 90 7.10 -16.86 9.55
N ALA A 91 6.32 -17.05 10.60
CA ALA A 91 4.99 -16.48 10.75
C ALA A 91 4.97 -15.44 11.88
N ALA A 92 4.37 -14.30 11.60
CA ALA A 92 3.99 -13.24 12.54
C ALA A 92 3.11 -12.21 11.82
N PRO A 93 2.21 -11.49 12.51
CA PRO A 93 1.45 -10.38 11.91
C PRO A 93 2.38 -9.31 11.31
N GLY A 94 2.23 -8.97 10.02
CA GLY A 94 3.04 -7.95 9.32
C GLY A 94 4.48 -8.38 8.98
N VAL A 95 4.80 -9.68 9.06
CA VAL A 95 6.13 -10.19 8.73
C VAL A 95 6.42 -10.10 7.23
N GLY A 96 5.42 -10.36 6.40
CA GLY A 96 5.47 -10.31 4.95
C GLY A 96 5.02 -8.95 4.41
N ASP A 97 3.99 -8.41 4.98
CA ASP A 97 3.39 -7.13 4.63
C ASP A 97 3.60 -6.10 5.76
N ASN A 98 4.73 -5.34 5.81
CA ASN A 98 5.79 -5.33 4.79
C ASN A 98 7.19 -5.38 5.44
N SER A 99 7.32 -5.99 6.66
CA SER A 99 8.57 -5.92 7.45
C SER A 99 9.79 -6.51 6.74
N ILE A 100 9.63 -7.61 5.97
CA ILE A 100 10.75 -8.20 5.23
C ILE A 100 11.18 -7.33 4.05
N ALA A 101 10.29 -6.57 3.42
CA ALA A 101 10.67 -5.65 2.36
C ALA A 101 11.44 -4.44 2.92
N VAL A 102 11.06 -3.93 4.11
CA VAL A 102 11.87 -2.91 4.82
C VAL A 102 13.25 -3.48 5.18
N ALA A 103 13.35 -4.72 5.64
CA ALA A 103 14.64 -5.37 5.88
C ALA A 103 15.46 -5.56 4.58
N ALA A 104 14.79 -5.76 3.43
CA ALA A 104 15.46 -5.80 2.13
C ALA A 104 16.02 -4.43 1.70
N LEU A 105 15.41 -3.30 2.09
CA LEU A 105 16.02 -1.97 1.92
C LEU A 105 17.33 -1.86 2.70
N LEU A 106 17.38 -2.35 3.93
CA LEU A 106 18.61 -2.39 4.73
C LEU A 106 19.69 -3.26 4.07
N HIS A 107 19.27 -4.39 3.46
CA HIS A 107 20.18 -5.23 2.70
C HIS A 107 20.73 -4.50 1.46
N LEU A 108 19.88 -3.80 0.71
CA LEU A 108 20.32 -2.96 -0.42
C LEU A 108 21.27 -1.85 0.03
N ALA A 109 21.04 -1.20 1.18
CA ALA A 109 21.94 -0.21 1.75
C ALA A 109 23.34 -0.80 1.95
N ARG A 110 23.45 -1.97 2.59
CA ARG A 110 24.74 -2.67 2.79
C ARG A 110 25.39 -3.08 1.47
N HIS A 111 24.58 -3.56 0.52
CA HIS A 111 25.06 -4.01 -0.78
C HIS A 111 25.62 -2.86 -1.62
N LEU A 112 24.98 -1.69 -1.57
CA LEU A 112 25.38 -0.52 -2.34
C LEU A 112 26.45 0.33 -1.64
N ASN A 113 26.70 0.12 -0.35
CA ASN A 113 27.70 0.84 0.42
C ASN A 113 29.10 0.66 -0.19
N GLY A 114 29.78 1.79 -0.44
CA GLY A 114 31.10 1.82 -1.09
C GLY A 114 31.09 1.60 -2.62
N ARG A 115 29.92 1.40 -3.24
CA ARG A 115 29.80 1.33 -4.70
C ARG A 115 29.62 2.72 -5.31
N THR A 116 30.15 2.91 -6.52
CA THR A 116 29.93 4.14 -7.27
C THR A 116 28.60 4.04 -8.01
N LEU A 117 27.63 4.89 -7.66
CA LEU A 117 26.38 5.02 -8.38
C LEU A 117 26.53 6.09 -9.49
N THR A 118 25.92 5.83 -10.65
CA THR A 118 25.99 6.71 -11.82
C THR A 118 24.82 7.68 -11.93
N ARG A 119 23.80 7.51 -11.06
CA ARG A 119 22.63 8.38 -10.95
C ARG A 119 22.20 8.53 -9.50
N PRO A 120 21.41 9.58 -9.15
CA PRO A 120 20.78 9.67 -7.85
C PRO A 120 19.88 8.46 -7.57
N ALA A 121 19.96 7.94 -6.35
CA ALA A 121 19.05 6.91 -5.87
C ALA A 121 18.61 7.21 -4.43
N ALA A 122 17.52 6.62 -3.99
CA ALA A 122 17.06 6.70 -2.61
C ALA A 122 16.46 5.37 -2.17
N LEU A 123 16.80 4.95 -0.96
CA LEU A 123 16.10 3.89 -0.24
C LEU A 123 15.11 4.57 0.71
N VAL A 124 13.84 4.23 0.59
CA VAL A 124 12.78 4.94 1.30
C VAL A 124 11.90 3.95 2.04
N ALA A 125 11.76 4.12 3.35
CA ALA A 125 10.71 3.44 4.07
C ALA A 125 9.53 4.43 4.21
N THR A 126 8.44 4.13 3.53
CA THR A 126 7.27 5.00 3.41
C THR A 126 6.28 4.78 4.55
N VAL A 127 5.42 5.75 4.81
CA VAL A 127 4.36 5.69 5.81
C VAL A 127 2.98 5.75 5.17
N GLY A 128 1.99 5.09 5.81
CA GLY A 128 0.60 5.21 5.40
C GLY A 128 0.30 4.58 4.04
N GLU A 129 0.90 3.44 3.73
CA GLU A 129 0.49 2.63 2.60
C GLU A 129 -0.87 2.00 2.90
N GLU A 130 -1.09 1.52 4.11
CA GLU A 130 -2.24 0.74 4.49
C GLU A 130 -3.50 1.56 4.78
N GLY A 131 -4.65 0.98 4.46
CA GLY A 131 -5.95 1.45 4.88
C GLY A 131 -6.19 2.93 4.58
N LEU A 132 -6.50 3.69 5.62
CA LEU A 132 -6.77 5.14 5.54
C LEU A 132 -5.49 6.00 5.50
N GLY A 133 -4.31 5.40 5.53
CA GLY A 133 -3.05 6.09 5.28
C GLY A 133 -2.94 6.65 3.86
N ASP A 134 -3.64 6.02 2.91
CA ASP A 134 -3.89 6.53 1.54
C ASP A 134 -2.62 6.92 0.77
N LEU A 135 -1.53 6.14 0.93
CA LEU A 135 -0.22 6.38 0.31
C LEU A 135 0.38 7.75 0.68
N ARG A 136 0.08 8.29 1.87
CA ARG A 136 0.51 9.65 2.25
C ARG A 136 2.01 9.84 2.18
N GLY A 137 2.78 8.80 2.53
CA GLY A 137 4.23 8.82 2.47
C GLY A 137 4.75 8.87 1.03
N ALA A 138 4.30 7.97 0.17
CA ALA A 138 4.69 7.95 -1.23
C ALA A 138 4.28 9.25 -1.95
N LYS A 139 3.07 9.79 -1.69
CA LYS A 139 2.61 11.06 -2.24
C LYS A 139 3.52 12.23 -1.82
N ALA A 140 3.84 12.35 -0.54
CA ALA A 140 4.72 13.40 -0.01
C ALA A 140 6.15 13.28 -0.57
N LEU A 141 6.69 12.06 -0.66
CA LEU A 141 7.99 11.81 -1.27
C LEU A 141 8.07 12.35 -2.70
N LEU A 142 7.02 12.10 -3.50
CA LEU A 142 6.95 12.55 -4.89
C LEU A 142 6.68 14.06 -5.04
N ASP A 143 6.26 14.75 -3.98
CA ASP A 143 6.21 16.21 -3.92
C ASP A 143 7.58 16.82 -3.62
N GLU A 144 8.41 16.09 -2.87
CA GLU A 144 9.74 16.53 -2.45
C GLU A 144 10.83 16.20 -3.47
N LEU A 145 10.83 15.00 -4.04
CA LEU A 145 11.89 14.49 -4.91
C LEU A 145 11.48 14.48 -6.39
N THR A 146 12.40 14.86 -7.27
CA THR A 146 12.25 14.60 -8.70
C THR A 146 12.61 13.14 -8.98
N VAL A 147 11.59 12.30 -9.09
CA VAL A 147 11.73 10.85 -9.25
C VAL A 147 11.64 10.47 -10.73
N GLY A 148 12.62 9.72 -11.22
CA GLY A 148 12.66 9.23 -12.61
C GLY A 148 12.17 7.79 -12.76
N ALA A 149 12.28 6.98 -11.69
CA ALA A 149 11.76 5.62 -11.65
C ALA A 149 11.46 5.23 -10.19
N PHE A 150 10.38 4.46 -10.00
CA PHE A 150 9.93 4.03 -8.68
C PHE A 150 9.79 2.50 -8.62
N VAL A 151 10.44 1.87 -7.67
CA VAL A 151 10.37 0.43 -7.41
C VAL A 151 9.77 0.22 -6.03
N ALA A 152 8.51 -0.17 -5.96
CA ALA A 152 7.89 -0.61 -4.72
C ALA A 152 8.34 -2.03 -4.38
N LEU A 153 8.71 -2.26 -3.13
CA LEU A 153 9.10 -3.57 -2.61
C LEU A 153 7.98 -4.12 -1.73
N GLU A 154 7.54 -5.34 -2.05
CA GLU A 154 6.53 -6.06 -1.30
C GLU A 154 7.10 -7.41 -0.82
N GLY A 155 6.85 -7.77 0.44
CA GLY A 155 7.51 -8.93 1.01
C GLY A 155 7.15 -10.24 0.33
N GLN A 156 5.88 -10.46 0.05
CA GLN A 156 5.33 -11.75 -0.39
C GLN A 156 5.14 -11.91 -1.91
N MET A 157 5.56 -10.95 -2.72
CA MET A 157 5.25 -10.89 -4.17
C MET A 157 6.38 -11.41 -5.07
N LEU A 158 7.29 -12.28 -4.60
CA LEU A 158 8.44 -12.71 -5.39
C LEU A 158 8.07 -13.38 -6.71
N ASP A 159 6.93 -14.06 -6.81
CA ASP A 159 6.51 -14.76 -8.03
C ASP A 159 5.99 -13.83 -9.13
N SER A 160 5.86 -12.53 -8.83
CA SER A 160 5.27 -11.57 -9.76
C SER A 160 6.10 -10.29 -9.92
N ILE A 161 5.85 -9.58 -11.04
CA ILE A 161 6.17 -8.17 -11.23
C ILE A 161 4.85 -7.47 -11.51
N LYS A 162 4.47 -6.48 -10.69
CA LYS A 162 3.26 -5.70 -10.96
C LYS A 162 3.60 -4.54 -11.87
N LEU A 163 2.92 -4.48 -13.00
CA LEU A 163 3.08 -3.49 -14.04
C LEU A 163 1.94 -2.46 -14.07
N ALA A 164 0.95 -2.65 -13.21
CA ALA A 164 -0.19 -1.77 -13.09
C ALA A 164 -0.61 -1.58 -11.63
N GLY A 165 -1.11 -0.39 -11.35
CA GLY A 165 -1.74 -0.02 -10.09
C GLY A 165 -3.25 -0.10 -10.18
N VAL A 166 -3.88 -0.90 -9.32
CA VAL A 166 -5.34 -0.84 -9.13
C VAL A 166 -5.66 0.40 -8.32
N GLY A 167 -6.35 1.36 -8.94
CA GLY A 167 -6.79 2.57 -8.26
C GLY A 167 -7.93 2.31 -7.30
N SER A 168 -8.08 3.19 -6.30
CA SER A 168 -9.23 3.16 -5.41
C SER A 168 -9.75 4.56 -5.08
N VAL A 169 -11.07 4.66 -4.86
CA VAL A 169 -11.73 5.81 -4.26
C VAL A 169 -12.53 5.32 -3.06
N ARG A 170 -12.25 5.86 -1.89
CA ARG A 170 -12.93 5.52 -0.64
C ARG A 170 -13.83 6.66 -0.21
N LEU A 171 -15.10 6.35 0.01
CA LEU A 171 -16.12 7.33 0.36
C LEU A 171 -16.79 6.95 1.67
N ARG A 172 -17.12 7.96 2.48
CA ARG A 172 -18.06 7.82 3.60
C ARG A 172 -19.34 8.54 3.23
N VAL A 173 -20.45 7.79 3.22
CA VAL A 173 -21.79 8.32 3.00
C VAL A 173 -22.49 8.37 4.34
N THR A 174 -22.94 9.57 4.74
CA THR A 174 -23.72 9.78 5.97
C THR A 174 -25.06 10.37 5.61
N VAL A 175 -26.13 9.70 6.03
CA VAL A 175 -27.52 10.17 5.87
C VAL A 175 -28.06 10.56 7.24
N ARG A 176 -28.67 11.75 7.32
CA ARG A 176 -29.32 12.27 8.54
C ARG A 176 -30.76 12.61 8.26
N GLY A 177 -31.60 12.43 9.29
CA GLY A 177 -33.02 12.74 9.28
C GLY A 177 -33.53 13.09 10.67
N PRO A 178 -34.83 13.46 10.80
CA PRO A 178 -35.37 13.95 12.08
C PRO A 178 -35.46 12.88 13.17
N GLY A 179 -35.49 11.58 12.81
CA GLY A 179 -35.81 10.51 13.75
C GLY A 179 -37.30 10.51 14.15
N GLY A 180 -37.67 9.70 15.14
CA GLY A 180 -39.03 9.70 15.66
C GLY A 180 -39.56 8.32 16.04
N HIS A 181 -40.85 8.26 16.39
CA HIS A 181 -41.55 7.04 16.74
C HIS A 181 -42.23 6.42 15.49
N PRO A 182 -41.98 5.15 15.12
CA PRO A 182 -42.40 4.57 13.83
C PRO A 182 -43.90 4.67 13.57
N TRP A 183 -44.73 4.59 14.62
CA TRP A 183 -46.19 4.70 14.48
C TRP A 183 -46.71 6.14 14.68
N GLY A 184 -46.17 6.86 15.67
CA GLY A 184 -46.60 8.24 15.98
C GLY A 184 -46.23 9.22 14.91
N ASP A 185 -45.00 9.09 14.39
CA ASP A 185 -44.41 9.97 13.38
C ASP A 185 -44.36 9.27 11.99
N ARG A 186 -45.39 8.45 11.69
CA ARG A 186 -45.47 7.76 10.39
C ARG A 186 -45.43 8.76 9.23
N GLY A 187 -44.64 8.46 8.22
CA GLY A 187 -44.38 9.35 7.08
C GLY A 187 -43.10 10.18 7.23
N THR A 188 -42.51 10.20 8.41
CA THR A 188 -41.17 10.75 8.62
C THR A 188 -40.10 9.87 7.97
N PRO A 189 -39.20 10.41 7.14
CA PRO A 189 -38.20 9.63 6.46
C PRO A 189 -37.15 9.10 7.48
N SER A 190 -36.68 7.87 7.22
CA SER A 190 -35.64 7.20 8.02
C SER A 190 -34.28 7.31 7.34
N ALA A 191 -33.27 7.79 8.06
CA ALA A 191 -31.90 7.84 7.58
C ALA A 191 -31.38 6.44 7.14
N ALA A 192 -31.81 5.36 7.82
CA ALA A 192 -31.43 3.99 7.44
C ALA A 192 -32.04 3.60 6.09
N HIS A 193 -33.31 3.96 5.81
CA HIS A 193 -33.93 3.70 4.51
C HIS A 193 -33.24 4.53 3.40
N GLY A 194 -32.99 5.83 3.66
CA GLY A 194 -32.27 6.70 2.73
C GLY A 194 -30.86 6.17 2.39
N LEU A 195 -30.13 5.63 3.38
CA LEU A 195 -28.83 5.00 3.13
C LEU A 195 -28.95 3.73 2.28
N ILE A 196 -29.96 2.88 2.52
CA ILE A 196 -30.21 1.67 1.72
C ILE A 196 -30.46 2.03 0.26
N ASP A 197 -31.31 3.04 0.02
CA ASP A 197 -31.62 3.52 -1.33
C ASP A 197 -30.38 4.11 -2.02
N ALA A 198 -29.58 4.92 -1.31
CA ALA A 198 -28.31 5.48 -1.80
C ALA A 198 -27.32 4.39 -2.19
N LEU A 199 -27.14 3.37 -1.33
CA LEU A 199 -26.23 2.24 -1.60
C LEU A 199 -26.72 1.38 -2.76
N SER A 200 -28.03 1.18 -2.90
CA SER A 200 -28.60 0.47 -4.05
C SER A 200 -28.29 1.18 -5.36
N GLY A 201 -28.40 2.52 -5.39
CA GLY A 201 -28.01 3.34 -6.54
C GLY A 201 -26.52 3.26 -6.83
N ALA A 202 -25.67 3.37 -5.79
CA ALA A 202 -24.22 3.25 -5.94
C ALA A 202 -23.78 1.90 -6.52
N LEU A 203 -24.37 0.81 -6.04
CA LEU A 203 -24.11 -0.54 -6.55
C LEU A 203 -24.54 -0.69 -8.01
N ALA A 204 -25.66 -0.09 -8.41
CA ALA A 204 -26.13 -0.11 -9.79
C ALA A 204 -25.17 0.62 -10.73
N GLU A 205 -24.67 1.81 -10.33
CA GLU A 205 -23.67 2.57 -11.09
C GLU A 205 -22.35 1.82 -11.24
N ALA A 206 -21.84 1.21 -10.16
CA ALA A 206 -20.62 0.42 -10.20
C ALA A 206 -20.75 -0.81 -11.11
N HIS A 207 -21.89 -1.51 -11.04
CA HIS A 207 -22.18 -2.66 -11.90
C HIS A 207 -22.29 -2.24 -13.39
N ALA A 208 -22.95 -1.12 -13.68
CA ALA A 208 -23.08 -0.61 -15.05
C ALA A 208 -21.73 -0.20 -15.65
N ALA A 209 -20.78 0.24 -14.81
CA ALA A 209 -19.42 0.63 -15.21
C ALA A 209 -18.43 -0.55 -15.20
N ASP A 210 -18.81 -1.73 -14.77
CA ASP A 210 -17.94 -2.90 -14.59
C ASP A 210 -16.72 -2.63 -13.70
N ILE A 211 -16.94 -1.91 -12.57
CA ILE A 211 -15.92 -1.68 -11.54
C ILE A 211 -16.30 -2.39 -10.25
N VAL A 212 -15.29 -2.66 -9.40
CA VAL A 212 -15.53 -3.23 -8.08
C VAL A 212 -16.00 -2.12 -7.14
N LEU A 213 -17.14 -2.34 -6.45
CA LEU A 213 -17.58 -1.55 -5.32
C LEU A 213 -17.83 -2.48 -4.14
N ASN A 214 -17.15 -2.21 -3.03
CA ASN A 214 -17.35 -2.88 -1.75
C ASN A 214 -17.98 -1.91 -0.74
N VAL A 215 -19.06 -2.35 -0.07
CA VAL A 215 -19.58 -1.68 1.13
C VAL A 215 -18.84 -2.28 2.32
N GLY A 216 -17.77 -1.62 2.76
CA GLY A 216 -16.87 -2.13 3.80
C GLY A 216 -17.48 -2.10 5.19
N THR A 217 -18.18 -1.00 5.51
CA THR A 217 -18.89 -0.84 6.78
C THR A 217 -20.28 -0.25 6.55
N MET A 218 -21.23 -0.62 7.40
CA MET A 218 -22.55 -0.01 7.44
C MET A 218 -23.08 -0.01 8.87
N ARG A 219 -23.59 1.13 9.34
CA ARG A 219 -24.20 1.26 10.68
C ARG A 219 -25.30 2.31 10.64
N GLY A 220 -26.28 2.20 11.53
CA GLY A 220 -27.34 3.22 11.66
C GLY A 220 -28.43 2.83 12.63
N GLY A 221 -29.22 3.85 13.05
CA GLY A 221 -30.27 3.69 14.03
C GLY A 221 -29.73 3.49 15.47
N THR A 222 -30.65 3.40 16.42
CA THR A 222 -30.32 3.22 17.86
C THR A 222 -31.05 2.04 18.48
N VAL A 223 -32.37 1.95 18.27
CA VAL A 223 -33.23 0.87 18.81
C VAL A 223 -34.29 0.50 17.77
N ILE A 224 -34.80 -0.73 17.86
CA ILE A 224 -35.68 -1.30 16.84
C ILE A 224 -37.00 -0.53 16.64
N ASN A 225 -37.47 0.17 17.65
CA ASN A 225 -38.72 0.93 17.65
C ASN A 225 -38.52 2.44 17.55
N ALA A 226 -37.44 2.89 16.91
CA ALA A 226 -37.19 4.30 16.56
C ALA A 226 -36.89 4.43 15.07
N ILE A 227 -37.39 5.52 14.45
CA ILE A 227 -36.95 5.94 13.12
C ILE A 227 -35.49 6.38 13.23
N ALA A 228 -34.62 5.81 12.41
CA ALA A 228 -33.18 6.14 12.43
C ALA A 228 -32.95 7.62 12.07
N HIS A 229 -32.26 8.36 12.94
CA HIS A 229 -31.88 9.74 12.69
C HIS A 229 -30.53 9.87 11.98
N GLU A 230 -29.69 8.83 12.04
CA GLU A 230 -28.41 8.78 11.33
C GLU A 230 -28.13 7.35 10.87
N ALA A 231 -27.54 7.26 9.65
CA ALA A 231 -26.96 6.03 9.13
C ALA A 231 -25.73 6.37 8.29
N VAL A 232 -24.69 5.52 8.35
CA VAL A 232 -23.38 5.74 7.76
C VAL A 232 -22.91 4.47 7.06
N ALA A 233 -22.31 4.61 5.87
CA ALA A 233 -21.57 3.53 5.22
C ALA A 233 -20.23 4.02 4.69
N GLU A 234 -19.25 3.12 4.60
CA GLU A 234 -17.95 3.35 3.97
C GLU A 234 -17.82 2.43 2.76
N LEU A 235 -17.45 3.03 1.63
CA LEU A 235 -17.38 2.41 0.32
C LEU A 235 -15.94 2.39 -0.16
N ASP A 236 -15.55 1.30 -0.83
CA ASP A 236 -14.25 1.16 -1.52
C ASP A 236 -14.52 0.80 -2.98
N LEU A 237 -14.24 1.76 -3.88
CA LEU A 237 -14.35 1.59 -5.32
C LEU A 237 -12.97 1.24 -5.88
N ARG A 238 -12.87 0.28 -6.82
CA ARG A 238 -11.60 -0.11 -7.42
C ARG A 238 -11.72 -0.35 -8.93
N ALA A 239 -10.70 0.13 -9.68
CA ALA A 239 -10.54 -0.14 -11.11
C ALA A 239 -9.08 -0.04 -11.53
N GLU A 240 -8.71 -0.65 -12.67
CA GLU A 240 -7.38 -0.50 -13.29
C GLU A 240 -7.29 0.73 -14.22
N ASP A 241 -8.41 1.36 -14.54
CA ASP A 241 -8.49 2.59 -15.34
C ASP A 241 -8.89 3.77 -14.46
N ASP A 242 -8.01 4.76 -14.32
CA ASP A 242 -8.25 5.92 -13.46
C ASP A 242 -9.39 6.81 -13.97
N GLY A 243 -9.52 6.97 -15.29
CA GLY A 243 -10.59 7.77 -15.90
C GLY A 243 -11.96 7.18 -15.61
N LEU A 244 -12.10 5.87 -15.79
CA LEU A 244 -13.31 5.12 -15.48
C LEU A 244 -13.65 5.18 -13.99
N LEU A 245 -12.63 4.99 -13.13
CA LEU A 245 -12.78 5.04 -11.67
C LEU A 245 -13.31 6.41 -11.22
N GLN A 246 -12.70 7.50 -11.69
CA GLN A 246 -13.10 8.85 -11.33
C GLN A 246 -14.48 9.20 -11.85
N ALA A 247 -14.79 8.87 -13.11
CA ALA A 247 -16.10 9.11 -13.70
C ALA A 247 -17.20 8.36 -12.94
N THR A 248 -16.94 7.11 -12.54
CA THR A 248 -17.91 6.32 -11.78
C THR A 248 -18.05 6.82 -10.34
N ALA A 249 -16.94 7.19 -9.68
CA ALA A 249 -17.00 7.78 -8.34
C ALA A 249 -17.82 9.09 -8.33
N SER A 250 -17.67 9.94 -9.37
CA SER A 250 -18.48 11.17 -9.51
C SER A 250 -19.95 10.87 -9.69
N ARG A 251 -20.32 9.88 -10.52
CA ARG A 251 -21.73 9.48 -10.68
C ARG A 251 -22.31 8.91 -9.38
N ILE A 252 -21.52 8.11 -8.66
CA ILE A 252 -21.93 7.57 -7.36
C ILE A 252 -22.15 8.71 -6.37
N ASP A 253 -21.26 9.71 -6.30
CA ASP A 253 -21.43 10.89 -5.44
C ASP A 253 -22.76 11.62 -5.76
N GLU A 254 -23.09 11.82 -7.04
CA GLU A 254 -24.35 12.41 -7.47
C GLU A 254 -25.58 11.57 -7.03
N VAL A 255 -25.53 10.26 -7.27
CA VAL A 255 -26.62 9.33 -6.95
C VAL A 255 -26.86 9.25 -5.44
N VAL A 256 -25.80 9.13 -4.62
CA VAL A 256 -25.96 8.99 -3.17
C VAL A 256 -26.37 10.29 -2.49
N ARG A 257 -26.10 11.45 -3.10
CA ARG A 257 -26.61 12.77 -2.61
C ARG A 257 -28.06 12.99 -2.88
N TRP A 258 -28.64 12.24 -3.82
CA TRP A 258 -30.07 12.31 -4.06
C TRP A 258 -30.81 11.58 -2.95
N THR A 259 -31.49 12.32 -2.09
CA THR A 259 -32.27 11.77 -0.97
C THR A 259 -33.69 12.33 -0.97
N PRO A 260 -34.68 11.57 -0.46
CA PRO A 260 -36.04 12.06 -0.24
C PRO A 260 -36.08 13.31 0.63
N ASP A 261 -37.14 14.12 0.46
CA ASP A 261 -37.40 15.31 1.30
C ASP A 261 -37.33 14.93 2.80
N GLY A 262 -36.64 15.76 3.58
CA GLY A 262 -36.47 15.58 5.03
C GLY A 262 -35.27 14.73 5.42
N LEU A 263 -34.46 14.26 4.47
CA LEU A 263 -33.13 13.67 4.72
C LEU A 263 -32.03 14.59 4.18
N GLU A 264 -30.87 14.51 4.81
CA GLU A 264 -29.64 15.18 4.35
C GLU A 264 -28.56 14.12 4.15
N THR A 265 -27.91 14.12 2.98
CA THR A 265 -26.77 13.24 2.70
C THR A 265 -25.51 14.04 2.55
N THR A 266 -24.48 13.63 3.25
CA THR A 266 -23.10 14.11 3.09
C THR A 266 -22.21 12.99 2.60
N VAL A 267 -21.29 13.33 1.69
CA VAL A 267 -20.27 12.39 1.17
C VAL A 267 -18.91 12.98 1.43
N GLU A 268 -18.07 12.21 2.08
CA GLU A 268 -16.67 12.54 2.39
C GLU A 268 -15.75 11.57 1.63
N THR A 269 -14.75 12.09 0.92
CA THR A 269 -13.68 11.26 0.35
C THR A 269 -12.67 10.93 1.45
N LEU A 270 -12.54 9.66 1.79
CA LEU A 270 -11.61 9.15 2.82
C LEU A 270 -10.20 8.89 2.27
N GLY A 271 -10.11 8.65 0.95
CA GLY A 271 -8.84 8.39 0.30
C GLY A 271 -9.00 8.17 -1.19
N ARG A 272 -7.90 8.37 -1.91
CA ARG A 272 -7.82 8.17 -3.36
C ARG A 272 -6.44 7.68 -3.78
N ARG A 273 -6.38 6.49 -4.35
CA ARG A 273 -5.19 5.94 -4.99
C ARG A 273 -5.38 5.98 -6.51
N PRO A 274 -4.48 6.62 -7.28
CA PRO A 274 -4.59 6.62 -8.74
C PRO A 274 -4.44 5.21 -9.31
N ALA A 275 -5.15 4.89 -10.38
CA ALA A 275 -4.79 3.76 -11.23
C ALA A 275 -3.73 4.18 -12.24
N GLY A 276 -3.02 3.20 -12.82
CA GLY A 276 -2.07 3.46 -13.90
C GLY A 276 -1.25 2.23 -14.23
N ARG A 277 -0.41 2.34 -15.27
CA ARG A 277 0.42 1.22 -15.71
C ARG A 277 1.68 1.68 -16.41
N ILE A 278 2.68 0.80 -16.42
CA ILE A 278 3.88 0.92 -17.22
C ILE A 278 3.79 -0.03 -18.42
N ALA A 279 4.37 0.38 -19.57
CA ALA A 279 4.42 -0.47 -20.74
C ALA A 279 5.31 -1.70 -20.49
N ALA A 280 4.90 -2.87 -20.95
CA ALA A 280 5.61 -4.13 -20.72
C ALA A 280 7.01 -4.17 -21.37
N ASP A 281 7.25 -3.34 -22.37
CA ASP A 281 8.55 -3.16 -23.05
C ASP A 281 9.41 -2.03 -22.48
N HIS A 282 8.94 -1.37 -21.40
CA HIS A 282 9.69 -0.28 -20.76
C HIS A 282 11.04 -0.79 -20.20
N PRO A 283 12.14 0.01 -20.29
CA PRO A 283 13.46 -0.38 -19.79
C PRO A 283 13.49 -0.84 -18.33
N LEU A 284 12.69 -0.24 -17.44
CA LEU A 284 12.56 -0.63 -16.02
C LEU A 284 12.03 -2.06 -15.88
N VAL A 285 11.01 -2.44 -16.66
CA VAL A 285 10.43 -3.80 -16.67
C VAL A 285 11.45 -4.79 -17.23
N ALA A 286 12.12 -4.42 -18.32
CA ALA A 286 13.17 -5.25 -18.90
C ALA A 286 14.33 -5.50 -17.91
N ALA A 287 14.74 -4.48 -17.14
CA ALA A 287 15.74 -4.62 -16.07
C ALA A 287 15.27 -5.57 -14.97
N ALA A 288 14.01 -5.46 -14.52
CA ALA A 288 13.47 -6.37 -13.51
C ALA A 288 13.43 -7.84 -13.98
N ARG A 289 13.05 -8.09 -15.24
CA ARG A 289 13.07 -9.44 -15.81
C ARG A 289 14.49 -10.00 -15.85
N ARG A 290 15.50 -9.22 -16.31
CA ARG A 290 16.91 -9.64 -16.32
C ARG A 290 17.46 -9.88 -14.91
N ALA A 291 17.09 -9.05 -13.95
CA ALA A 291 17.50 -9.23 -12.57
C ALA A 291 17.00 -10.55 -11.98
N ARG A 292 15.75 -10.92 -12.25
CA ARG A 292 15.18 -12.23 -11.90
C ARG A 292 15.92 -13.39 -12.54
N GLU A 293 16.22 -13.27 -13.84
CA GLU A 293 16.97 -14.30 -14.57
C GLU A 293 18.37 -14.51 -13.96
N ARG A 294 19.09 -13.42 -13.62
CA ARG A 294 20.38 -13.47 -12.92
C ARG A 294 20.30 -14.12 -11.53
N ALA A 295 19.16 -13.99 -10.88
CA ALA A 295 18.90 -14.63 -9.59
C ALA A 295 18.47 -16.10 -9.70
N GLY A 296 18.28 -16.63 -10.92
CA GLY A 296 17.79 -17.98 -11.15
C GLY A 296 16.32 -18.17 -10.78
N LEU A 297 15.54 -17.07 -10.83
CA LEU A 297 14.10 -17.10 -10.63
C LEU A 297 13.38 -17.40 -11.98
N PRO A 298 12.23 -18.10 -11.93
CA PRO A 298 11.41 -18.30 -13.13
C PRO A 298 10.87 -16.96 -13.65
N PRO A 299 10.35 -16.90 -14.89
CA PRO A 299 9.58 -15.76 -15.37
C PRO A 299 8.48 -15.40 -14.36
N ALA A 300 8.30 -14.10 -14.12
CA ALA A 300 7.30 -13.61 -13.20
C ALA A 300 5.89 -13.62 -13.82
N GLU A 301 4.86 -13.77 -13.00
CA GLU A 301 3.51 -13.37 -13.37
C GLU A 301 3.44 -11.84 -13.43
N GLU A 302 2.91 -11.31 -14.53
CA GLU A 302 2.71 -9.87 -14.70
C GLU A 302 1.24 -9.54 -14.43
N GLY A 303 1.01 -8.49 -13.64
CA GLY A 303 -0.36 -8.15 -13.23
C GLY A 303 -0.47 -6.78 -12.59
N ALA A 304 -1.60 -6.54 -11.96
CA ALA A 304 -1.90 -5.32 -11.20
C ALA A 304 -1.90 -5.59 -9.69
N SER A 305 -1.61 -4.55 -8.91
CA SER A 305 -1.74 -4.53 -7.45
C SER A 305 -1.99 -3.09 -7.00
N SER A 306 -2.38 -2.88 -5.74
CA SER A 306 -2.46 -1.54 -5.15
C SER A 306 -1.34 -1.41 -4.13
N THR A 307 -0.33 -0.60 -4.42
CA THR A 307 0.89 -0.39 -3.62
C THR A 307 1.33 1.07 -3.71
N ASP A 308 2.44 1.44 -3.07
CA ASP A 308 3.06 2.76 -3.22
C ASP A 308 3.35 3.15 -4.68
N ALA A 309 3.52 2.18 -5.60
CA ALA A 309 3.67 2.44 -7.03
C ALA A 309 2.49 3.21 -7.63
N ASN A 310 1.28 3.10 -7.04
CA ASN A 310 0.10 3.86 -7.47
C ASN A 310 0.33 5.37 -7.41
N ALA A 311 1.03 5.86 -6.38
CA ALA A 311 1.36 7.29 -6.27
C ALA A 311 2.23 7.76 -7.45
N ALA A 312 3.21 6.94 -7.87
CA ALA A 312 4.07 7.22 -9.02
C ALA A 312 3.29 7.19 -10.35
N TYR A 313 2.42 6.20 -10.54
CA TYR A 313 1.55 6.13 -11.73
C TYR A 313 0.66 7.39 -11.87
N GLY A 314 0.11 7.90 -10.76
CA GLY A 314 -0.71 9.11 -10.77
C GLY A 314 0.04 10.37 -11.23
N ARG A 315 1.37 10.33 -11.29
CA ARG A 315 2.25 11.41 -11.76
C ARG A 315 2.93 11.10 -13.10
N GLY A 316 2.57 9.98 -13.72
CA GLY A 316 3.19 9.54 -14.98
C GLY A 316 4.64 9.07 -14.81
N ILE A 317 5.07 8.76 -13.58
CA ILE A 317 6.40 8.25 -13.28
C ILE A 317 6.44 6.75 -13.53
N PRO A 318 7.42 6.23 -14.29
CA PRO A 318 7.59 4.79 -14.49
C PRO A 318 7.75 4.06 -13.15
N ALA A 319 6.88 3.07 -12.87
CA ALA A 319 6.91 2.33 -11.62
C ALA A 319 6.67 0.84 -11.85
N ILE A 320 7.20 0.02 -10.95
CA ILE A 320 6.93 -1.42 -10.82
C ILE A 320 6.85 -1.81 -9.34
N THR A 321 6.16 -2.91 -9.06
CA THR A 321 6.25 -3.56 -7.75
C THR A 321 6.91 -4.92 -7.89
N VAL A 322 7.88 -5.23 -7.02
CA VAL A 322 8.63 -6.49 -7.00
C VAL A 322 8.68 -7.07 -5.58
N GLY A 323 8.77 -8.39 -5.49
CA GLY A 323 8.76 -9.09 -4.20
C GLY A 323 10.14 -9.51 -3.70
N VAL A 324 10.20 -9.81 -2.38
CA VAL A 324 11.39 -10.29 -1.67
C VAL A 324 11.36 -11.80 -1.52
N THR A 325 10.22 -12.38 -1.15
CA THR A 325 10.00 -13.82 -0.97
C THR A 325 8.57 -14.19 -1.34
N THR A 326 8.20 -15.45 -1.17
CA THR A 326 6.82 -15.90 -1.21
C THR A 326 6.25 -16.00 0.20
N GLY A 327 4.95 -16.10 0.32
CA GLY A 327 4.26 -16.21 1.61
C GLY A 327 2.75 -16.25 1.43
N GLY A 328 2.04 -15.97 2.49
CA GLY A 328 0.58 -15.94 2.44
C GLY A 328 -0.05 -15.38 3.70
N ASN A 329 -1.39 -15.38 3.69
CA ASN A 329 -2.20 -14.91 4.79
C ASN A 329 -1.97 -13.42 5.16
N ALA A 330 -1.59 -12.55 4.17
CA ALA A 330 -1.47 -11.13 4.40
C ALA A 330 -2.72 -10.56 5.09
N HIS A 331 -2.55 -9.60 6.00
CA HIS A 331 -3.60 -8.99 6.82
C HIS A 331 -4.25 -9.94 7.85
N ARG A 332 -3.63 -11.10 8.14
CA ARG A 332 -4.10 -12.05 9.14
C ARG A 332 -3.06 -12.25 10.24
N LEU A 333 -3.49 -12.64 11.44
CA LEU A 333 -2.59 -12.90 12.56
C LEU A 333 -1.64 -14.09 12.31
N ASP A 334 -1.99 -15.00 11.40
CA ASP A 334 -1.19 -16.14 10.96
C ASP A 334 -0.47 -15.88 9.61
N GLU A 335 -0.18 -14.62 9.30
CA GLU A 335 0.64 -14.21 8.17
C GLU A 335 2.02 -14.86 8.23
N TYR A 336 2.56 -15.29 7.08
CA TYR A 336 3.85 -15.95 7.02
C TYR A 336 4.63 -15.62 5.75
N ILE A 337 5.94 -15.79 5.83
CA ILE A 337 6.88 -15.78 4.69
C ILE A 337 7.56 -17.13 4.57
N ASP A 338 7.86 -17.55 3.33
CA ASP A 338 8.70 -18.73 3.06
C ASP A 338 10.18 -18.35 3.11
N LEU A 339 11.00 -19.15 3.82
CA LEU A 339 12.41 -18.84 4.06
C LEU A 339 13.30 -19.18 2.86
N ALA A 340 13.00 -20.26 2.15
CA ALA A 340 13.85 -20.78 1.07
C ALA A 340 14.03 -19.83 -0.12
N PRO A 341 13.02 -19.02 -0.56
CA PRO A 341 13.18 -18.12 -1.69
C PRO A 341 13.98 -16.85 -1.40
N ILE A 342 14.14 -16.45 -0.11
CA ILE A 342 14.70 -15.15 0.30
C ILE A 342 16.04 -14.85 -0.39
N ALA A 343 16.98 -15.81 -0.39
CA ALA A 343 18.29 -15.63 -1.01
C ALA A 343 18.19 -15.22 -2.50
N ARG A 344 17.26 -15.83 -3.24
CA ARG A 344 17.04 -15.50 -4.65
C ARG A 344 16.32 -14.15 -4.83
N GLY A 345 15.38 -13.84 -3.96
CA GLY A 345 14.73 -12.53 -3.96
C GLY A 345 15.71 -11.39 -3.70
N LEU A 346 16.54 -11.50 -2.66
CA LEU A 346 17.60 -10.52 -2.38
C LEU A 346 18.57 -10.38 -3.56
N ARG A 347 18.99 -11.52 -4.17
CA ARG A 347 19.87 -11.47 -5.35
C ARG A 347 19.20 -10.78 -6.55
N SER A 348 17.90 -10.94 -6.73
CA SER A 348 17.13 -10.22 -7.75
C SER A 348 17.13 -8.72 -7.50
N LEU A 349 16.92 -8.29 -6.26
CA LEU A 349 16.95 -6.87 -5.87
C LEU A 349 18.35 -6.26 -6.04
N GLU A 350 19.42 -6.97 -5.63
CA GLU A 350 20.81 -6.56 -5.87
C GLU A 350 21.07 -6.33 -7.37
N ALA A 351 20.71 -7.30 -8.20
CA ALA A 351 20.93 -7.24 -9.64
C ALA A 351 20.11 -6.10 -10.29
N LEU A 352 18.90 -5.84 -9.82
CA LEU A 352 18.08 -4.72 -10.29
C LEU A 352 18.70 -3.38 -9.90
N ALA A 353 19.12 -3.21 -8.65
CA ALA A 353 19.77 -2.00 -8.18
C ALA A 353 21.10 -1.73 -8.90
N GLU A 354 21.93 -2.76 -9.10
CA GLU A 354 23.17 -2.65 -9.88
C GLU A 354 22.89 -2.20 -11.30
N GLU A 355 21.92 -2.81 -11.98
CA GLU A 355 21.61 -2.50 -13.37
C GLU A 355 21.07 -1.08 -13.57
N LEU A 356 20.25 -0.61 -12.62
CA LEU A 356 19.58 0.70 -12.72
C LEU A 356 20.44 1.86 -12.20
N ALA A 357 21.32 1.61 -11.23
CA ALA A 357 22.03 2.68 -10.51
C ALA A 357 23.55 2.68 -10.73
N THR A 358 24.18 1.58 -11.19
CA THR A 358 25.66 1.49 -11.32
C THR A 358 26.18 1.39 -12.75
N ARG A 359 25.32 1.48 -13.76
CA ARG A 359 25.69 1.41 -15.19
C ARG A 359 25.39 2.68 -15.93
#